data_566606c458a9cde0323645b9f8065087
#
_entry.id   566606c458a9cde0323645b9f8065087
#
_cell.length_a   1.000
_cell.length_b   1.000
_cell.length_c   1.000
_cell.angle_alpha   90.00
_cell.angle_beta   90.00
_cell.angle_gamma   90.00
#
_symmetry.space_group_name_H-M   'P 1'
#
loop_
_entity.id
_entity.type
_entity.pdbx_description
1 polymer ?
#
loop_
_entity_poly.entity_id
_entity_poly.type
_entity_poly.pdbx_seq_one_letter_code
_entity_poly.pdbx_strand_id
1 'polypeptide(L)'
;MWRSRLLWRLLAVNIFAVLAFVAVSQAYIELNLRQALRAETMADLESRARLAFMALRQAGGQVDLNEVGRRADARVTLIRRDGVVLADTDADGRAMESHLQRLEIQQALVNGVGMDTRIGQTLRREMDYVAVTDTKDADAPLLRVARPTEVTNARLNAMRQGLLAIAGALLIVGSGLALFATHLIRSPIER
;
A
#
# COMPACT_ATOMS: atom_id res chain seq x y z
N MET A 1 -51.42 13.55 -7.48
CA MET A 1 -50.51 12.54 -8.03
C MET A 1 -49.20 13.07 -8.67
N TRP A 2 -49.15 14.26 -9.25
CA TRP A 2 -47.94 14.81 -9.92
C TRP A 2 -46.82 15.21 -8.93
N ARG A 3 -47.13 15.63 -7.72
CA ARG A 3 -46.17 16.12 -6.70
C ARG A 3 -45.33 15.02 -6.06
N SER A 4 -45.85 13.81 -5.94
CA SER A 4 -45.03 12.64 -5.49
C SER A 4 -43.97 12.28 -6.55
N ARG A 5 -44.26 12.47 -7.83
CA ARG A 5 -43.33 12.20 -8.94
C ARG A 5 -42.14 13.16 -8.94
N LEU A 6 -42.31 14.42 -8.55
CA LEU A 6 -41.22 15.40 -8.46
C LEU A 6 -40.26 15.03 -7.33
N LEU A 7 -40.77 14.69 -6.14
CA LEU A 7 -39.97 14.25 -5.01
C LEU A 7 -39.15 13.01 -5.37
N TRP A 8 -39.79 11.99 -5.98
CA TRP A 8 -39.12 10.77 -6.38
C TRP A 8 -38.03 11.02 -7.45
N ARG A 9 -38.25 11.97 -8.37
CA ARG A 9 -37.24 12.37 -9.35
C ARG A 9 -36.06 13.07 -8.69
N LEU A 10 -36.28 13.99 -7.76
CA LEU A 10 -35.20 14.66 -7.03
C LEU A 10 -34.38 13.69 -6.19
N LEU A 11 -35.05 12.77 -5.49
CA LEU A 11 -34.36 11.72 -4.72
C LEU A 11 -33.56 10.79 -5.63
N ALA A 12 -34.15 10.37 -6.76
CA ALA A 12 -33.46 9.50 -7.72
C ALA A 12 -32.23 10.18 -8.31
N VAL A 13 -32.30 11.46 -8.68
CA VAL A 13 -31.16 12.24 -9.17
C VAL A 13 -30.08 12.36 -8.10
N ASN A 14 -30.47 12.64 -6.84
CA ASN A 14 -29.52 12.73 -5.73
C ASN A 14 -28.80 11.39 -5.49
N ILE A 15 -29.55 10.29 -5.41
CA ILE A 15 -28.99 8.94 -5.24
C ILE A 15 -28.06 8.61 -6.40
N PHE A 16 -28.47 8.86 -7.64
CA PHE A 16 -27.66 8.60 -8.82
C PHE A 16 -26.36 9.42 -8.80
N ALA A 17 -26.42 10.71 -8.46
CA ALA A 17 -25.24 11.57 -8.38
C ALA A 17 -24.25 11.08 -7.31
N VAL A 18 -24.73 10.67 -6.15
CA VAL A 18 -23.87 10.13 -5.08
C VAL A 18 -23.28 8.78 -5.48
N LEU A 19 -24.05 7.88 -6.08
CA LEU A 19 -23.53 6.60 -6.57
C LEU A 19 -22.48 6.81 -7.67
N ALA A 20 -22.70 7.72 -8.60
CA ALA A 20 -21.72 8.09 -9.63
C ALA A 20 -20.43 8.66 -9.00
N PHE A 21 -20.56 9.55 -8.02
CA PHE A 21 -19.42 10.10 -7.28
C PHE A 21 -18.62 8.99 -6.58
N VAL A 22 -19.28 8.07 -5.88
CA VAL A 22 -18.63 6.95 -5.22
C VAL A 22 -17.92 6.05 -6.23
N ALA A 23 -18.58 5.70 -7.34
CA ALA A 23 -18.00 4.86 -8.38
C ALA A 23 -16.75 5.48 -9.01
N VAL A 24 -16.81 6.78 -9.37
CA VAL A 24 -15.67 7.52 -9.93
C VAL A 24 -14.52 7.60 -8.92
N SER A 25 -14.82 7.92 -7.65
CA SER A 25 -13.82 8.00 -6.59
C SER A 25 -13.15 6.64 -6.34
N GLN A 26 -13.91 5.55 -6.33
CA GLN A 26 -13.35 4.19 -6.20
C GLN A 26 -12.45 3.83 -7.38
N ALA A 27 -12.88 4.12 -8.61
CA ALA A 27 -12.07 3.89 -9.80
C ALA A 27 -10.76 4.71 -9.76
N TYR A 28 -10.83 5.97 -9.34
CA TYR A 28 -9.64 6.82 -9.20
C TYR A 28 -8.65 6.28 -8.17
N ILE A 29 -9.12 5.84 -6.99
CA ILE A 29 -8.29 5.23 -5.96
C ILE A 29 -7.60 3.96 -6.51
N GLU A 30 -8.37 3.10 -7.18
CA GLU A 30 -7.83 1.82 -7.68
C GLU A 30 -6.80 2.03 -8.79
N LEU A 31 -7.07 2.92 -9.74
CA LEU A 31 -6.22 3.08 -10.93
C LEU A 31 -4.99 3.96 -10.69
N ASN A 32 -5.10 4.99 -9.88
CA ASN A 32 -4.03 5.99 -9.74
C ASN A 32 -3.37 5.99 -8.37
N LEU A 33 -4.15 6.01 -7.30
CA LEU A 33 -3.61 6.22 -5.96
C LEU A 33 -2.87 4.98 -5.45
N ARG A 34 -3.39 3.79 -5.74
CA ARG A 34 -2.74 2.53 -5.34
C ARG A 34 -1.36 2.39 -5.96
N GLN A 35 -1.22 2.72 -7.25
CA GLN A 35 0.08 2.66 -7.93
C GLN A 35 1.08 3.69 -7.38
N ALA A 36 0.64 4.92 -7.18
CA ALA A 36 1.48 5.98 -6.62
C ALA A 36 1.97 5.64 -5.21
N LEU A 37 1.08 5.18 -4.33
CA LEU A 37 1.45 4.80 -2.96
C LEU A 37 2.38 3.57 -2.93
N ARG A 38 2.20 2.60 -3.81
CA ARG A 38 3.11 1.46 -3.93
C ARG A 38 4.49 1.91 -4.40
N ALA A 39 4.58 2.77 -5.41
CA ALA A 39 5.84 3.30 -5.90
C ALA A 39 6.59 4.07 -4.80
N GLU A 40 5.89 4.92 -4.04
CA GLU A 40 6.46 5.65 -2.91
C GLU A 40 6.97 4.72 -1.81
N THR A 41 6.18 3.71 -1.44
CA THR A 41 6.56 2.72 -0.42
C THR A 41 7.78 1.92 -0.86
N MET A 42 7.86 1.49 -2.13
CA MET A 42 9.00 0.78 -2.67
C MET A 42 10.26 1.66 -2.71
N ALA A 43 10.15 2.93 -3.09
CA ALA A 43 11.26 3.87 -3.09
C ALA A 43 11.79 4.14 -1.67
N ASP A 44 10.90 4.27 -0.66
CA ASP A 44 11.29 4.39 0.74
C ASP A 44 12.02 3.12 1.21
N LEU A 45 11.48 1.94 0.89
CA LEU A 45 12.10 0.66 1.25
C LEU A 45 13.46 0.48 0.57
N GLU A 46 13.62 0.90 -0.69
CA GLU A 46 14.91 0.91 -1.39
C GLU A 46 15.92 1.83 -0.69
N SER A 47 15.50 3.04 -0.33
CA SER A 47 16.37 3.99 0.38
C SER A 47 16.87 3.41 1.70
N ARG A 48 15.99 2.77 2.47
CA ARG A 48 16.34 2.09 3.72
C ARG A 48 17.28 0.91 3.47
N ALA A 49 17.04 0.11 2.44
CA ALA A 49 17.90 -1.02 2.08
C ALA A 49 19.31 -0.55 1.70
N ARG A 50 19.43 0.52 0.92
CA ARG A 50 20.72 1.12 0.55
C ARG A 50 21.49 1.66 1.76
N LEU A 51 20.82 2.39 2.64
CA LEU A 51 21.44 2.91 3.87
C LEU A 51 21.91 1.77 4.78
N ALA A 52 21.10 0.74 4.97
CA ALA A 52 21.44 -0.43 5.74
C ALA A 52 22.64 -1.20 5.14
N PHE A 53 22.66 -1.34 3.81
CA PHE A 53 23.76 -1.97 3.09
C PHE A 53 25.09 -1.18 3.23
N MET A 54 25.04 0.14 3.11
CA MET A 54 26.21 0.99 3.32
C MET A 54 26.74 0.89 4.76
N ALA A 55 25.84 0.91 5.76
CA ALA A 55 26.22 0.74 7.15
C ALA A 55 26.88 -0.62 7.41
N LEU A 56 26.35 -1.70 6.83
CA LEU A 56 26.93 -3.04 6.92
C LEU A 56 28.35 -3.10 6.33
N ARG A 57 28.54 -2.47 5.18
CA ARG A 57 29.88 -2.41 4.53
C ARG A 57 30.89 -1.61 5.33
N GLN A 58 30.50 -0.45 5.85
CA GLN A 58 31.38 0.41 6.66
C GLN A 58 31.83 -0.27 7.96
N ALA A 59 30.98 -1.10 8.54
CA ALA A 59 31.30 -1.84 9.76
C ALA A 59 32.05 -3.16 9.52
N GLY A 60 32.50 -3.45 8.30
CA GLY A 60 33.24 -4.68 7.97
C GLY A 60 32.45 -5.96 8.22
N GLY A 61 31.13 -5.92 8.14
CA GLY A 61 30.23 -7.05 8.40
C GLY A 61 29.91 -7.31 9.88
N GLN A 62 30.49 -6.58 10.80
CA GLN A 62 30.24 -6.71 12.25
C GLN A 62 29.09 -5.78 12.71
N VAL A 63 27.91 -5.97 12.13
CA VAL A 63 26.71 -5.22 12.53
C VAL A 63 25.68 -6.20 13.10
N ASP A 64 25.06 -5.83 14.20
CA ASP A 64 23.88 -6.55 14.67
C ASP A 64 22.72 -6.34 13.67
N LEU A 65 22.43 -7.39 12.90
CA LEU A 65 21.39 -7.36 11.87
C LEU A 65 20.03 -7.01 12.48
N ASN A 66 19.78 -7.38 13.74
CA ASN A 66 18.55 -7.04 14.44
C ASN A 66 18.44 -5.53 14.69
N GLU A 67 19.57 -4.87 15.01
CA GLU A 67 19.61 -3.41 15.13
C GLU A 67 19.32 -2.72 13.79
N VAL A 68 19.88 -3.26 12.70
CA VAL A 68 19.58 -2.78 11.34
C VAL A 68 18.09 -2.94 11.02
N GLY A 69 17.51 -4.09 11.33
CA GLY A 69 16.07 -4.36 11.14
C GLY A 69 15.18 -3.41 11.93
N ARG A 70 15.51 -3.17 13.21
CA ARG A 70 14.77 -2.19 14.05
C ARG A 70 14.82 -0.77 13.47
N ARG A 71 16.01 -0.31 13.03
CA ARG A 71 16.18 1.03 12.44
C ARG A 71 15.49 1.16 11.08
N ALA A 72 15.50 0.11 10.29
CA ALA A 72 14.82 0.07 9.00
C ALA A 72 13.29 -0.10 9.14
N ASP A 73 12.79 -0.46 10.33
CA ASP A 73 11.39 -0.86 10.58
C ASP A 73 10.94 -1.92 9.56
N ALA A 74 11.79 -2.94 9.38
CA ALA A 74 11.62 -3.96 8.36
C ALA A 74 12.40 -5.23 8.71
N ARG A 75 11.95 -6.36 8.18
CA ARG A 75 12.72 -7.60 8.21
C ARG A 75 13.93 -7.47 7.29
N VAL A 76 15.11 -7.85 7.78
CA VAL A 76 16.37 -7.80 7.04
C VAL A 76 16.96 -9.19 6.91
N THR A 77 17.35 -9.54 5.70
CA THR A 77 18.01 -10.81 5.38
C THR A 77 19.32 -10.53 4.68
N LEU A 78 20.40 -11.10 5.18
CA LEU A 78 21.71 -11.07 4.52
C LEU A 78 21.90 -12.36 3.73
N ILE A 79 22.23 -12.23 2.44
CA ILE A 79 22.25 -13.35 1.50
C ILE A 79 23.58 -13.31 0.75
N ARG A 80 24.23 -14.45 0.63
CA ARG A 80 25.42 -14.61 -0.21
C ARG A 80 25.01 -14.62 -1.68
N ARG A 81 25.92 -14.30 -2.60
CA ARG A 81 25.61 -14.22 -4.05
C ARG A 81 25.09 -15.51 -4.66
N ASP A 82 25.39 -16.66 -4.09
CA ASP A 82 24.85 -17.96 -4.49
C ASP A 82 23.42 -18.24 -3.96
N GLY A 83 22.84 -17.28 -3.26
CA GLY A 83 21.49 -17.37 -2.70
C GLY A 83 21.40 -17.97 -1.31
N VAL A 84 22.52 -18.38 -0.71
CA VAL A 84 22.51 -18.90 0.66
C VAL A 84 22.26 -17.78 1.65
N VAL A 85 21.29 -17.97 2.55
CA VAL A 85 20.96 -17.02 3.61
C VAL A 85 22.02 -17.12 4.70
N LEU A 86 22.71 -16.00 4.96
CA LEU A 86 23.74 -15.89 6.00
C LEU A 86 23.15 -15.54 7.36
N ALA A 87 22.18 -14.62 7.38
CA ALA A 87 21.48 -14.18 8.58
C ALA A 87 20.11 -13.58 8.23
N ASP A 88 19.17 -13.63 9.16
CA ASP A 88 17.82 -13.07 9.02
C ASP A 88 17.32 -12.60 10.39
N THR A 89 16.55 -11.49 10.43
CA THR A 89 16.05 -10.91 11.70
C THR A 89 14.88 -11.67 12.31
N ASP A 90 14.13 -12.43 11.51
CA ASP A 90 12.85 -13.03 11.94
C ASP A 90 12.90 -14.55 12.02
N ALA A 91 13.94 -15.18 11.42
CA ALA A 91 14.04 -16.63 11.37
C ALA A 91 15.48 -17.12 11.34
N ASP A 92 15.71 -18.39 11.64
CA ASP A 92 17.04 -18.99 11.50
C ASP A 92 17.41 -19.12 10.01
N GLY A 93 18.35 -18.29 9.56
CA GLY A 93 18.83 -18.29 8.17
C GLY A 93 19.36 -19.64 7.70
N ARG A 94 19.88 -20.48 8.62
CA ARG A 94 20.43 -21.82 8.28
C ARG A 94 19.36 -22.83 7.88
N ALA A 95 18.12 -22.60 8.31
CA ALA A 95 16.96 -23.45 7.99
C ALA A 95 16.25 -23.00 6.71
N MET A 96 16.71 -21.93 6.07
CA MET A 96 16.07 -21.39 4.87
C MET A 96 16.62 -22.03 3.60
N GLU A 97 15.72 -22.24 2.64
CA GLU A 97 16.09 -22.62 1.27
C GLU A 97 16.85 -21.48 0.57
N SER A 98 17.60 -21.84 -0.49
CA SER A 98 18.29 -20.84 -1.30
C SER A 98 17.32 -19.81 -1.88
N HIS A 99 17.70 -18.55 -1.79
CA HIS A 99 16.93 -17.42 -2.30
C HIS A 99 17.34 -16.99 -3.72
N LEU A 100 18.24 -17.72 -4.37
CA LEU A 100 18.78 -17.35 -5.67
C LEU A 100 17.71 -17.18 -6.76
N GLN A 101 16.64 -17.98 -6.70
CA GLN A 101 15.54 -17.94 -7.69
C GLN A 101 14.50 -16.84 -7.41
N ARG A 102 14.70 -16.03 -6.38
CA ARG A 102 13.79 -14.93 -6.06
C ARG A 102 14.00 -13.77 -7.02
N LEU A 103 12.90 -13.21 -7.54
CA LEU A 103 12.94 -12.16 -8.56
C LEU A 103 13.77 -10.95 -8.11
N GLU A 104 13.54 -10.48 -6.89
CA GLU A 104 14.27 -9.35 -6.31
C GLU A 104 15.79 -9.63 -6.20
N ILE A 105 16.18 -10.89 -5.95
CA ILE A 105 17.59 -11.28 -5.86
C ILE A 105 18.22 -11.31 -7.25
N GLN A 106 17.56 -11.91 -8.23
CA GLN A 106 18.06 -11.96 -9.61
C GLN A 106 18.22 -10.55 -10.21
N GLN A 107 17.23 -9.68 -10.00
CA GLN A 107 17.31 -8.29 -10.44
C GLN A 107 18.45 -7.55 -9.75
N ALA A 108 18.64 -7.73 -8.44
CA ALA A 108 19.71 -7.08 -7.68
C ALA A 108 21.10 -7.52 -8.17
N LEU A 109 21.28 -8.79 -8.50
CA LEU A 109 22.54 -9.31 -9.04
C LEU A 109 22.94 -8.65 -10.37
N VAL A 110 21.97 -8.26 -11.18
CA VAL A 110 22.20 -7.63 -12.50
C VAL A 110 22.27 -6.11 -12.40
N ASN A 111 21.35 -5.50 -11.66
CA ASN A 111 21.12 -4.06 -11.67
C ASN A 111 21.60 -3.36 -10.39
N GLY A 112 22.06 -4.09 -9.38
CA GLY A 112 22.41 -3.56 -8.06
C GLY A 112 21.20 -3.36 -7.14
N VAL A 113 19.99 -3.38 -7.69
CA VAL A 113 18.72 -3.32 -6.94
C VAL A 113 17.68 -4.19 -7.62
N GLY A 114 16.85 -4.86 -6.82
CA GLY A 114 15.72 -5.66 -7.30
C GLY A 114 14.55 -5.54 -6.36
N MET A 115 13.34 -5.64 -6.91
CA MET A 115 12.09 -5.46 -6.18
C MET A 115 11.09 -6.54 -6.56
N ASP A 116 10.31 -6.98 -5.59
CA ASP A 116 9.20 -7.92 -5.80
C ASP A 116 8.12 -7.72 -4.73
N THR A 117 6.88 -8.04 -5.09
CA THR A 117 5.75 -8.08 -4.15
C THR A 117 5.08 -9.43 -4.28
N ARG A 118 5.10 -10.22 -3.20
CA ARG A 118 4.49 -11.55 -3.17
C ARG A 118 4.03 -11.95 -1.78
N ILE A 119 3.24 -13.01 -1.71
CA ILE A 119 2.87 -13.62 -0.43
C ILE A 119 4.12 -14.26 0.18
N GLY A 120 4.51 -13.76 1.36
CA GLY A 120 5.64 -14.29 2.12
C GLY A 120 5.37 -15.70 2.64
N GLN A 121 6.30 -16.64 2.42
CA GLN A 121 6.14 -18.05 2.82
C GLN A 121 6.00 -18.21 4.34
N THR A 122 6.76 -17.42 5.10
CA THR A 122 6.78 -17.50 6.57
C THR A 122 5.53 -16.87 7.21
N LEU A 123 5.14 -15.67 6.77
CA LEU A 123 4.05 -14.91 7.39
C LEU A 123 2.71 -15.08 6.69
N ARG A 124 2.65 -15.72 5.53
CA ARG A 124 1.45 -15.89 4.67
C ARG A 124 0.69 -14.57 4.40
N ARG A 125 1.44 -13.47 4.34
CA ARG A 125 0.95 -12.12 4.05
C ARG A 125 1.63 -11.58 2.81
N GLU A 126 0.96 -10.64 2.11
CA GLU A 126 1.59 -9.92 1.01
C GLU A 126 2.72 -9.04 1.57
N MET A 127 3.91 -9.19 1.01
CA MET A 127 5.14 -8.54 1.45
C MET A 127 5.81 -7.85 0.27
N ASP A 128 6.29 -6.65 0.50
CA ASP A 128 7.16 -5.92 -0.40
C ASP A 128 8.61 -6.28 -0.07
N TYR A 129 9.37 -6.66 -1.09
CA TYR A 129 10.77 -7.05 -0.99
C TYR A 129 11.63 -6.11 -1.82
N VAL A 130 12.71 -5.64 -1.23
CA VAL A 130 13.78 -4.93 -1.94
C VAL A 130 15.11 -5.58 -1.59
N ALA A 131 15.89 -5.93 -2.61
CA ALA A 131 17.25 -6.44 -2.46
C ALA A 131 18.24 -5.46 -3.07
N VAL A 132 19.37 -5.25 -2.40
CA VAL A 132 20.46 -4.38 -2.86
C VAL A 132 21.80 -5.10 -2.75
N THR A 133 22.68 -4.82 -3.69
CA THR A 133 24.08 -5.29 -3.67
C THR A 133 24.97 -4.31 -4.42
N ASP A 134 26.28 -4.47 -4.29
CA ASP A 134 27.25 -3.79 -5.15
C ASP A 134 27.61 -4.68 -6.34
N THR A 135 27.24 -4.27 -7.54
CA THR A 135 27.52 -5.03 -8.77
C THR A 135 28.99 -4.96 -9.19
N LYS A 136 29.76 -4.00 -8.64
CA LYS A 136 31.18 -3.83 -8.93
C LYS A 136 32.06 -4.74 -8.07
N ASP A 137 31.52 -5.22 -6.97
CA ASP A 137 32.21 -6.09 -6.01
C ASP A 137 31.63 -7.51 -6.15
N ALA A 138 32.44 -8.44 -6.71
CA ALA A 138 32.01 -9.81 -6.96
C ALA A 138 31.71 -10.60 -5.67
N ASP A 139 32.29 -10.18 -4.55
CA ASP A 139 32.13 -10.83 -3.25
C ASP A 139 31.09 -10.14 -2.36
N ALA A 140 30.54 -9.00 -2.80
CA ALA A 140 29.52 -8.28 -2.04
C ALA A 140 28.29 -9.13 -1.79
N PRO A 141 27.82 -9.24 -0.54
CA PRO A 141 26.57 -9.92 -0.23
C PRO A 141 25.38 -9.11 -0.77
N LEU A 142 24.20 -9.73 -0.78
CA LEU A 142 22.93 -9.05 -0.99
C LEU A 142 22.29 -8.76 0.37
N LEU A 143 21.77 -7.56 0.54
CA LEU A 143 20.92 -7.22 1.66
C LEU A 143 19.47 -7.12 1.14
N ARG A 144 18.60 -7.96 1.63
CA ARG A 144 17.17 -7.93 1.33
C ARG A 144 16.42 -7.34 2.52
N VAL A 145 15.57 -6.38 2.23
CA VAL A 145 14.65 -5.77 3.19
C VAL A 145 13.23 -6.14 2.79
N ALA A 146 12.39 -6.50 3.76
CA ALA A 146 11.02 -6.90 3.51
C ALA A 146 10.06 -6.24 4.51
N ARG A 147 8.90 -5.79 4.01
CA ARG A 147 7.86 -5.16 4.81
C ARG A 147 6.47 -5.64 4.38
N PRO A 148 5.53 -5.84 5.35
CA PRO A 148 4.14 -6.15 4.99
C PRO A 148 3.48 -5.02 4.21
N THR A 149 2.80 -5.35 3.11
CA THR A 149 2.04 -4.41 2.27
C THR A 149 0.79 -3.86 2.98
N GLU A 150 0.42 -4.44 4.14
CA GLU A 150 -0.76 -4.04 4.93
C GLU A 150 -0.75 -2.57 5.36
N VAL A 151 0.43 -1.98 5.56
CA VAL A 151 0.55 -0.55 5.94
C VAL A 151 -0.04 0.35 4.85
N THR A 152 0.20 0.02 3.58
CA THR A 152 -0.36 0.74 2.43
C THR A 152 -1.86 0.49 2.30
N ASN A 153 -2.31 -0.74 2.51
CA ASN A 153 -3.72 -1.11 2.46
C ASN A 153 -4.54 -0.45 3.58
N ALA A 154 -3.99 -0.29 4.78
CA ALA A 154 -4.66 0.41 5.88
C ALA A 154 -4.93 1.88 5.54
N ARG A 155 -3.98 2.59 4.92
CA ARG A 155 -4.15 3.97 4.45
C ARG A 155 -5.25 4.08 3.39
N LEU A 156 -5.25 3.17 2.41
CA LEU A 156 -6.29 3.13 1.37
C LEU A 156 -7.67 2.86 1.96
N ASN A 157 -7.78 1.96 2.93
CA ASN A 157 -9.05 1.67 3.59
C ASN A 157 -9.56 2.87 4.40
N ALA A 158 -8.70 3.60 5.10
CA ALA A 158 -9.09 4.83 5.79
C ALA A 158 -9.63 5.90 4.83
N MET A 159 -8.99 6.08 3.66
CA MET A 159 -9.48 6.99 2.62
C MET A 159 -10.84 6.55 2.06
N ARG A 160 -11.03 5.24 1.80
CA ARG A 160 -12.31 4.68 1.36
C ARG A 160 -13.43 4.93 2.38
N GLN A 161 -13.16 4.71 3.66
CA GLN A 161 -14.13 4.98 4.74
C GLN A 161 -14.50 6.47 4.81
N GLY A 162 -13.51 7.37 4.66
CA GLY A 162 -13.75 8.81 4.60
C GLY A 162 -14.66 9.19 3.42
N LEU A 163 -14.41 8.64 2.23
CA LEU A 163 -15.27 8.89 1.06
C LEU A 163 -16.70 8.37 1.24
N LEU A 164 -16.87 7.20 1.84
CA LEU A 164 -18.19 6.63 2.13
C LEU A 164 -18.95 7.47 3.17
N ALA A 165 -18.25 8.01 4.17
CA ALA A 165 -18.85 8.94 5.14
C ALA A 165 -19.33 10.24 4.48
N ILE A 166 -18.52 10.82 3.59
CA ILE A 166 -18.91 12.01 2.80
C ILE A 166 -20.11 11.70 1.91
N ALA A 167 -20.10 10.56 1.22
CA ALA A 167 -21.22 10.13 0.39
C ALA A 167 -22.51 9.97 1.21
N GLY A 168 -22.43 9.37 2.40
CA GLY A 168 -23.56 9.26 3.32
C GLY A 168 -24.11 10.63 3.77
N ALA A 169 -23.23 11.56 4.12
CA ALA A 169 -23.62 12.92 4.48
C ALA A 169 -24.31 13.64 3.32
N LEU A 170 -23.79 13.51 2.09
CA LEU A 170 -24.41 14.09 0.88
C LEU A 170 -25.80 13.50 0.61
N LEU A 171 -26.00 12.20 0.83
CA LEU A 171 -27.34 11.59 0.72
C LEU A 171 -28.31 12.14 1.75
N ILE A 172 -27.90 12.29 3.00
CA ILE A 172 -28.74 12.83 4.07
C ILE A 172 -29.13 14.28 3.77
N VAL A 173 -28.15 15.13 3.47
CA VAL A 173 -28.36 16.55 3.17
C VAL A 173 -29.22 16.71 1.92
N GLY A 174 -28.89 16.01 0.83
CA GLY A 174 -29.65 16.11 -0.43
C GLY A 174 -31.07 15.60 -0.28
N SER A 175 -31.28 14.51 0.47
CA SER A 175 -32.65 14.03 0.78
C SER A 175 -33.42 15.00 1.66
N GLY A 176 -32.77 15.59 2.67
CA GLY A 176 -33.37 16.64 3.53
C GLY A 176 -33.80 17.87 2.73
N LEU A 177 -32.95 18.36 1.84
CA LEU A 177 -33.25 19.48 0.94
C LEU A 177 -34.42 19.17 -0.01
N ALA A 178 -34.48 17.96 -0.56
CA ALA A 178 -35.57 17.53 -1.43
C ALA A 178 -36.92 17.48 -0.68
N LEU A 179 -36.91 17.00 0.56
CA LEU A 179 -38.10 17.00 1.44
C LEU A 179 -38.51 18.41 1.81
N PHE A 180 -37.57 19.28 2.19
CA PHE A 180 -37.80 20.66 2.54
C PHE A 180 -38.38 21.47 1.36
N ALA A 181 -37.79 21.34 0.18
CA ALA A 181 -38.29 21.97 -1.04
C ALA A 181 -39.75 21.55 -1.36
N THR A 182 -40.04 20.26 -1.18
CA THR A 182 -41.41 19.75 -1.37
C THR A 182 -42.38 20.29 -0.33
N HIS A 183 -41.93 20.51 0.91
CA HIS A 183 -42.74 21.09 1.97
C HIS A 183 -43.06 22.57 1.68
N LEU A 184 -42.06 23.38 1.29
CA LEU A 184 -42.24 24.78 0.92
C LEU A 184 -43.24 24.97 -0.24
N ILE A 185 -43.24 24.08 -1.23
CA ILE A 185 -44.15 24.12 -2.36
C ILE A 185 -45.60 23.73 -1.92
N ARG A 186 -45.77 23.09 -0.78
CA ARG A 186 -47.09 22.71 -0.23
C ARG A 186 -47.75 23.82 0.57
N SER A 187 -47.00 24.73 1.18
CA SER A 187 -47.50 25.69 2.16
C SER A 187 -48.29 26.91 1.63
N PRO A 188 -48.29 27.34 0.35
CA PRO A 188 -48.94 28.56 -0.04
C PRO A 188 -50.36 28.42 -0.66
N ILE A 189 -51.08 27.34 -0.52
CA ILE A 189 -52.38 27.15 -1.20
C ILE A 189 -53.57 26.99 -0.21
N GLU A 190 -53.41 27.45 1.03
CA GLU A 190 -54.53 27.57 1.96
C GLU A 190 -54.78 29.05 2.30
N ARG A 191 -55.10 29.88 1.25
CA ARG A 191 -55.77 31.17 1.38
C ARG A 191 -56.81 31.34 0.29
#